data_1fe5da4dc3e95f70641250c75312dbfb
#
_entry.id   1fe5da4dc3e95f70641250c75312dbfb
#
_cell.length_a   1.000
_cell.length_b   1.000
_cell.length_c   1.000
_cell.angle_alpha   90.00
_cell.angle_beta   90.00
_cell.angle_gamma   90.00
#
_symmetry.space_group_name_H-M   'P 1'
#
loop_
_entity.id
_entity.type
_entity.pdbx_description
1 polymer ?
#
loop_
_entity_poly.entity_id
_entity_poly.type
_entity_poly.pdbx_seq_one_letter_code
_entity_poly.pdbx_strand_id
1 'polypeptide(L)'
;MPKIECHNLTKVFRLHDQFYEAIKGLNFSVDSGELVAVVGKTGCGKSSTLNILLGLERPTEGQLTIDGREPYQDFNFFRGKISVVFQTDRLLPWRTVLENATYGLEILGIEQAERAKRAHYWLDKLGLTQFENAYPHQLSGGMRQRVGIARAFSINPDLLLCDEAFGHLDEVTARQLRADFLNLIRETEKTSIFITHDIDEALELGARVLVLGKPARLLMNVAVPADTKEDAAKRAELKNQIIQLIETDGSG
;
A
#
# COMPACT_ATOMS: atom_id res chain seq x y z
N MET A 1 -1.87 -14.67 15.34
CA MET A 1 -1.95 -15.36 14.02
C MET A 1 -1.66 -14.32 12.95
N PRO A 2 -0.90 -14.65 11.92
CA PRO A 2 -0.63 -13.70 10.85
C PRO A 2 -1.93 -13.27 10.19
N LYS A 3 -2.01 -11.98 9.83
CA LYS A 3 -3.13 -11.38 9.11
C LYS A 3 -3.13 -11.82 7.64
N ILE A 4 -1.93 -11.90 7.06
CA ILE A 4 -1.71 -12.28 5.67
C ILE A 4 -0.72 -13.44 5.64
N GLU A 5 -1.04 -14.47 4.86
CA GLU A 5 -0.15 -15.59 4.59
C GLU A 5 -0.06 -15.83 3.09
N CYS A 6 1.17 -15.91 2.60
CA CYS A 6 1.48 -16.16 1.20
C CYS A 6 2.38 -17.38 1.10
N HIS A 7 1.90 -18.45 0.44
CA HIS A 7 2.57 -19.73 0.35
C HIS A 7 2.78 -20.12 -1.11
N ASN A 8 4.04 -20.19 -1.51
CA ASN A 8 4.50 -20.63 -2.85
C ASN A 8 3.72 -19.96 -4.00
N LEU A 9 3.42 -18.67 -3.84
CA LEU A 9 2.59 -17.92 -4.76
C LEU A 9 3.29 -17.74 -6.10
N THR A 10 2.64 -18.16 -7.19
CA THR A 10 3.12 -18.04 -8.56
C THR A 10 2.03 -17.41 -9.43
N LYS A 11 2.42 -16.47 -10.28
CA LYS A 11 1.54 -15.86 -11.28
C LYS A 11 2.21 -15.79 -12.63
N VAL A 12 1.60 -16.46 -13.59
CA VAL A 12 2.00 -16.46 -14.99
C VAL A 12 0.89 -15.81 -15.80
N PHE A 13 1.24 -14.82 -16.63
CA PHE A 13 0.35 -14.22 -17.61
C PHE A 13 0.65 -14.81 -18.99
N ARG A 14 -0.39 -15.04 -19.77
CA ARG A 14 -0.26 -15.38 -21.18
C ARG A 14 -0.48 -14.11 -22.02
N LEU A 15 0.54 -13.73 -22.77
CA LEU A 15 0.49 -12.61 -23.69
C LEU A 15 0.74 -13.16 -25.10
N HIS A 16 -0.33 -13.28 -25.89
CA HIS A 16 -0.31 -13.96 -27.19
C HIS A 16 0.20 -15.41 -27.01
N ASP A 17 1.32 -15.77 -27.63
CA ASP A 17 1.96 -17.08 -27.55
C ASP A 17 3.13 -17.15 -26.54
N GLN A 18 3.34 -16.08 -25.76
CA GLN A 18 4.39 -16.02 -24.76
C GLN A 18 3.84 -16.09 -23.35
N PHE A 19 4.56 -16.75 -22.46
CA PHE A 19 4.28 -16.81 -21.04
C PHE A 19 5.21 -15.84 -20.30
N TYR A 20 4.63 -14.99 -19.48
CA TYR A 20 5.36 -14.06 -18.63
C TYR A 20 5.12 -14.40 -17.16
N GLU A 21 6.18 -14.85 -16.49
CA GLU A 21 6.15 -15.16 -15.06
C GLU A 21 6.35 -13.86 -14.28
N ALA A 22 5.28 -13.35 -13.67
CA ALA A 22 5.31 -12.13 -12.87
C ALA A 22 5.68 -12.38 -11.41
N ILE A 23 5.27 -13.55 -10.87
CA ILE A 23 5.55 -13.99 -9.50
C ILE A 23 5.99 -15.44 -9.55
N LYS A 24 7.04 -15.80 -8.78
CA LYS A 24 7.62 -17.13 -8.75
C LYS A 24 7.88 -17.61 -7.34
N GLY A 25 7.04 -18.51 -6.85
CA GLY A 25 7.21 -19.17 -5.56
C GLY A 25 7.36 -18.20 -4.38
N LEU A 26 6.63 -17.08 -4.39
CA LEU A 26 6.73 -16.04 -3.36
C LEU A 26 6.13 -16.53 -2.04
N ASN A 27 6.90 -16.36 -0.95
CA ASN A 27 6.50 -16.74 0.40
C ASN A 27 6.73 -15.57 1.36
N PHE A 28 5.70 -15.15 2.09
CA PHE A 28 5.79 -14.19 3.19
C PHE A 28 4.55 -14.25 4.08
N SER A 29 4.65 -13.66 5.25
CA SER A 29 3.50 -13.41 6.13
C SER A 29 3.53 -11.98 6.64
N VAL A 30 2.38 -11.45 7.07
CA VAL A 30 2.25 -10.14 7.72
C VAL A 30 1.40 -10.31 8.95
N ASP A 31 1.88 -9.85 10.08
CA ASP A 31 1.15 -9.91 11.34
C ASP A 31 0.10 -8.80 11.45
N SER A 32 -0.91 -9.02 12.29
CA SER A 32 -1.94 -8.00 12.56
C SER A 32 -1.31 -6.75 13.18
N GLY A 33 -1.65 -5.57 12.67
CA GLY A 33 -1.10 -4.28 13.12
C GLY A 33 0.30 -3.98 12.60
N GLU A 34 0.89 -4.86 11.78
CA GLU A 34 2.22 -4.64 11.23
C GLU A 34 2.19 -3.73 9.98
N LEU A 35 3.16 -2.82 9.87
CA LEU A 35 3.45 -2.07 8.65
C LEU A 35 4.67 -2.69 7.96
N VAL A 36 4.43 -3.40 6.88
CA VAL A 36 5.46 -4.02 6.05
C VAL A 36 5.68 -3.20 4.78
N ALA A 37 6.92 -2.84 4.50
CA ALA A 37 7.29 -2.25 3.21
C ALA A 37 7.75 -3.35 2.24
N VAL A 38 7.33 -3.23 0.98
CA VAL A 38 7.72 -4.13 -0.12
C VAL A 38 8.48 -3.32 -1.14
N VAL A 39 9.76 -3.65 -1.34
CA VAL A 39 10.65 -2.95 -2.28
C VAL A 39 11.16 -3.90 -3.37
N GLY A 40 11.37 -3.36 -4.56
CA GLY A 40 11.92 -4.11 -5.70
C GLY A 40 11.91 -3.26 -6.98
N LYS A 41 12.68 -3.69 -8.00
CA LYS A 41 12.76 -2.98 -9.30
C LYS A 41 11.37 -2.80 -9.93
N THR A 42 11.24 -1.76 -10.74
CA THR A 42 10.05 -1.57 -11.58
C THR A 42 9.84 -2.78 -12.48
N GLY A 43 8.59 -3.26 -12.55
CA GLY A 43 8.24 -4.45 -13.34
C GLY A 43 8.68 -5.78 -12.73
N CYS A 44 9.04 -5.84 -11.44
CA CYS A 44 9.38 -7.11 -10.78
C CYS A 44 8.18 -7.95 -10.35
N GLY A 45 6.95 -7.40 -10.38
CA GLY A 45 5.73 -8.12 -10.01
C GLY A 45 5.00 -7.56 -8.77
N LYS A 46 5.41 -6.41 -8.23
CA LYS A 46 4.76 -5.76 -7.07
C LYS A 46 3.27 -5.50 -7.32
N SER A 47 2.92 -4.94 -8.47
CA SER A 47 1.52 -4.67 -8.83
C SER A 47 0.71 -5.95 -9.03
N SER A 48 1.33 -7.03 -9.55
CA SER A 48 0.67 -8.34 -9.63
C SER A 48 0.37 -8.92 -8.24
N THR A 49 1.32 -8.77 -7.31
CA THR A 49 1.12 -9.17 -5.90
C THR A 49 0.00 -8.34 -5.25
N LEU A 50 -0.02 -7.03 -5.51
CA LEU A 50 -1.08 -6.14 -5.03
C LEU A 50 -2.46 -6.56 -5.58
N ASN A 51 -2.55 -6.86 -6.87
CA ASN A 51 -3.82 -7.28 -7.49
C ASN A 51 -4.34 -8.61 -6.90
N ILE A 52 -3.44 -9.53 -6.52
CA ILE A 52 -3.84 -10.76 -5.83
C ILE A 52 -4.32 -10.45 -4.41
N LEU A 53 -3.64 -9.57 -3.67
CA LEU A 53 -4.09 -9.09 -2.34
C LEU A 53 -5.46 -8.44 -2.39
N LEU A 54 -5.76 -7.73 -3.48
CA LEU A 54 -7.07 -7.10 -3.71
C LEU A 54 -8.16 -8.08 -4.18
N GLY A 55 -7.81 -9.33 -4.48
CA GLY A 55 -8.73 -10.29 -5.07
C GLY A 55 -9.11 -10.00 -6.52
N LEU A 56 -8.37 -9.11 -7.20
CA LEU A 56 -8.59 -8.76 -8.61
C LEU A 56 -7.95 -9.76 -9.57
N GLU A 57 -6.95 -10.49 -9.10
CA GLU A 57 -6.21 -11.50 -9.85
C GLU A 57 -6.14 -12.80 -9.05
N ARG A 58 -6.33 -13.93 -9.74
CA ARG A 58 -6.13 -15.25 -9.17
C ARG A 58 -4.67 -15.68 -9.38
N PRO A 59 -3.99 -16.27 -8.38
CA PRO A 59 -2.70 -16.92 -8.59
C PRO A 59 -2.80 -18.06 -9.59
N THR A 60 -1.71 -18.39 -10.27
CA THR A 60 -1.61 -19.56 -11.13
C THR A 60 -1.35 -20.80 -10.28
N GLU A 61 -0.48 -20.66 -9.27
CA GLU A 61 -0.15 -21.71 -8.29
C GLU A 61 0.06 -21.07 -6.92
N GLY A 62 0.00 -21.91 -5.89
CA GLY A 62 0.15 -21.47 -4.50
C GLY A 62 -1.09 -20.76 -3.97
N GLN A 63 -0.95 -20.12 -2.83
CA GLN A 63 -2.07 -19.53 -2.11
C GLN A 63 -1.67 -18.22 -1.42
N LEU A 64 -2.60 -17.26 -1.40
CA LEU A 64 -2.53 -16.07 -0.57
C LEU A 64 -3.83 -15.95 0.20
N THR A 65 -3.72 -15.85 1.52
CA THR A 65 -4.89 -15.68 2.40
C THR A 65 -4.78 -14.43 3.25
N ILE A 66 -5.92 -13.83 3.56
CA ILE A 66 -6.10 -12.75 4.53
C ILE A 66 -7.14 -13.24 5.53
N ASP A 67 -6.81 -13.28 6.83
CA ASP A 67 -7.64 -13.91 7.87
C ASP A 67 -8.07 -15.34 7.51
N GLY A 68 -7.17 -16.13 6.89
CA GLY A 68 -7.42 -17.50 6.47
C GLY A 68 -8.33 -17.66 5.26
N ARG A 69 -8.68 -16.58 4.54
CA ARG A 69 -9.55 -16.59 3.35
C ARG A 69 -8.82 -16.07 2.13
N GLU A 70 -9.09 -16.64 0.97
CA GLU A 70 -8.54 -16.17 -0.31
C GLU A 70 -9.33 -14.97 -0.85
N PRO A 71 -8.70 -13.79 -1.06
CA PRO A 71 -9.41 -12.60 -1.51
C PRO A 71 -10.15 -12.76 -2.83
N TYR A 72 -9.60 -13.54 -3.75
CA TYR A 72 -10.22 -13.80 -5.05
C TYR A 72 -11.50 -14.64 -4.93
N GLN A 73 -11.54 -15.62 -4.04
CA GLN A 73 -12.70 -16.50 -3.86
C GLN A 73 -13.79 -15.83 -3.01
N ASP A 74 -13.38 -15.09 -1.98
CA ASP A 74 -14.25 -14.46 -0.99
C ASP A 74 -14.33 -12.94 -1.16
N PHE A 75 -14.30 -12.43 -2.39
CA PHE A 75 -14.24 -10.99 -2.70
C PHE A 75 -15.29 -10.17 -1.94
N ASN A 76 -16.53 -10.66 -1.85
CA ASN A 76 -17.61 -9.97 -1.13
C ASN A 76 -17.36 -9.86 0.38
N PHE A 77 -16.66 -10.82 0.98
CA PHE A 77 -16.28 -10.78 2.38
C PHE A 77 -15.32 -9.62 2.67
N PHE A 78 -14.46 -9.29 1.70
CA PHE A 78 -13.43 -8.25 1.85
C PHE A 78 -13.91 -6.84 1.50
N ARG A 79 -15.15 -6.66 1.02
CA ARG A 79 -15.73 -5.33 0.76
C ARG A 79 -15.71 -4.48 2.02
N GLY A 80 -15.04 -3.32 1.95
CA GLY A 80 -14.87 -2.40 3.07
C GLY A 80 -13.80 -2.82 4.10
N LYS A 81 -13.21 -4.02 3.98
CA LYS A 81 -12.13 -4.49 4.88
C LYS A 81 -10.74 -4.22 4.32
N ILE A 82 -10.62 -4.09 3.01
CA ILE A 82 -9.36 -3.73 2.34
C ILE A 82 -9.54 -2.38 1.67
N SER A 83 -8.56 -1.50 1.84
CA SER A 83 -8.51 -0.21 1.16
C SER A 83 -7.15 0.02 0.52
N VAL A 84 -7.12 0.88 -0.50
CA VAL A 84 -5.90 1.19 -1.24
C VAL A 84 -5.69 2.69 -1.33
N VAL A 85 -4.46 3.12 -1.05
CA VAL A 85 -3.93 4.42 -1.42
C VAL A 85 -3.04 4.21 -2.64
N PHE A 86 -3.44 4.78 -3.78
CA PHE A 86 -2.72 4.62 -5.03
C PHE A 86 -1.65 5.69 -5.23
N GLN A 87 -0.72 5.43 -6.12
CA GLN A 87 0.31 6.36 -6.59
C GLN A 87 -0.31 7.65 -7.14
N THR A 88 -1.30 7.53 -8.01
CA THR A 88 -2.15 8.66 -8.43
C THR A 88 -3.37 8.72 -7.54
N ASP A 89 -3.78 9.91 -7.14
CA ASP A 89 -4.87 10.13 -6.19
C ASP A 89 -6.22 9.49 -6.60
N ARG A 90 -6.43 9.27 -7.90
CA ARG A 90 -7.64 8.68 -8.49
C ARG A 90 -8.92 9.30 -7.92
N LEU A 91 -8.90 10.61 -7.69
CA LEU A 91 -10.08 11.33 -7.27
C LEU A 91 -11.07 11.46 -8.43
N LEU A 92 -12.36 11.45 -8.08
CA LEU A 92 -13.43 11.71 -9.04
C LEU A 92 -13.46 13.23 -9.31
N PRO A 93 -13.11 13.71 -10.53
CA PRO A 93 -12.91 15.12 -10.78
C PRO A 93 -14.20 15.96 -10.71
N TRP A 94 -15.36 15.31 -10.82
CA TRP A 94 -16.69 15.92 -10.72
C TRP A 94 -17.29 15.89 -9.31
N ARG A 95 -16.54 15.38 -8.32
CA ARG A 95 -16.92 15.34 -6.91
C ARG A 95 -16.03 16.26 -6.09
N THR A 96 -16.60 16.85 -5.06
CA THR A 96 -15.86 17.65 -4.08
C THR A 96 -14.91 16.79 -3.25
N VAL A 97 -14.08 17.41 -2.43
CA VAL A 97 -13.20 16.74 -1.45
C VAL A 97 -14.00 15.86 -0.50
N LEU A 98 -15.06 16.40 0.09
CA LEU A 98 -15.92 15.64 0.99
C LEU A 98 -16.60 14.46 0.29
N GLU A 99 -17.13 14.67 -0.91
CA GLU A 99 -17.75 13.59 -1.70
C GLU A 99 -16.75 12.51 -2.14
N ASN A 100 -15.50 12.88 -2.42
CA ASN A 100 -14.43 11.92 -2.66
C ASN A 100 -14.11 11.12 -1.39
N ALA A 101 -13.98 11.77 -0.24
CA ALA A 101 -13.68 11.10 1.02
C ALA A 101 -14.81 10.15 1.46
N THR A 102 -16.07 10.47 1.13
CA THR A 102 -17.24 9.63 1.46
C THR A 102 -17.51 8.52 0.45
N TYR A 103 -16.87 8.53 -0.72
CA TYR A 103 -17.24 7.67 -1.86
C TYR A 103 -17.23 6.18 -1.54
N GLY A 104 -16.19 5.69 -0.85
CA GLY A 104 -16.13 4.29 -0.43
C GLY A 104 -17.27 3.89 0.52
N LEU A 105 -17.64 4.77 1.42
CA LEU A 105 -18.75 4.56 2.35
C LEU A 105 -20.12 4.57 1.64
N GLU A 106 -20.25 5.38 0.57
CA GLU A 106 -21.45 5.39 -0.28
C GLU A 106 -21.64 4.04 -0.98
N ILE A 107 -20.57 3.48 -1.55
CA ILE A 107 -20.60 2.14 -2.18
C ILE A 107 -20.97 1.05 -1.17
N LEU A 108 -20.56 1.20 0.09
CA LEU A 108 -20.89 0.27 1.17
C LEU A 108 -22.31 0.44 1.71
N GLY A 109 -23.08 1.43 1.22
CA GLY A 109 -24.45 1.69 1.66
C GLY A 109 -24.55 2.31 3.04
N ILE A 110 -23.48 2.93 3.57
CA ILE A 110 -23.49 3.59 4.87
C ILE A 110 -24.39 4.84 4.78
N GLU A 111 -25.12 5.12 5.83
CA GLU A 111 -26.06 6.25 5.94
C GLU A 111 -25.30 7.60 5.82
N GLN A 112 -25.94 8.61 5.21
CA GLN A 112 -25.30 9.87 4.81
C GLN A 112 -24.67 10.65 5.98
N ALA A 113 -25.35 10.71 7.12
CA ALA A 113 -24.84 11.43 8.28
C ALA A 113 -23.57 10.76 8.85
N GLU A 114 -23.54 9.43 8.90
CA GLU A 114 -22.37 8.67 9.35
C GLU A 114 -21.22 8.78 8.34
N ARG A 115 -21.50 8.78 7.03
CA ARG A 115 -20.48 9.03 5.99
C ARG A 115 -19.82 10.37 6.19
N ALA A 116 -20.63 11.44 6.33
CA ALA A 116 -20.13 12.79 6.52
C ALA A 116 -19.28 12.88 7.80
N LYS A 117 -19.75 12.33 8.92
CA LYS A 117 -19.04 12.32 10.20
C LYS A 117 -17.65 11.68 10.07
N ARG A 118 -17.55 10.49 9.43
CA ARG A 118 -16.27 9.80 9.23
C ARG A 118 -15.34 10.58 8.30
N ALA A 119 -15.86 11.11 7.20
CA ALA A 119 -15.05 11.88 6.26
C ALA A 119 -14.54 13.18 6.89
N HIS A 120 -15.37 13.94 7.61
CA HIS A 120 -14.96 15.14 8.31
C HIS A 120 -13.82 14.87 9.31
N TYR A 121 -13.91 13.77 10.08
CA TYR A 121 -12.85 13.37 11.00
C TYR A 121 -11.50 13.20 10.29
N TRP A 122 -11.47 12.48 9.16
CA TRP A 122 -10.22 12.24 8.43
C TRP A 122 -9.72 13.45 7.66
N LEU A 123 -10.64 14.27 7.12
CA LEU A 123 -10.27 15.52 6.47
C LEU A 123 -9.68 16.53 7.47
N ASP A 124 -10.20 16.58 8.68
CA ASP A 124 -9.66 17.39 9.77
C ASP A 124 -8.24 16.92 10.17
N LYS A 125 -8.07 15.63 10.44
CA LYS A 125 -6.76 15.00 10.73
C LYS A 125 -5.71 15.29 9.66
N LEU A 126 -6.12 15.44 8.41
CA LEU A 126 -5.25 15.70 7.26
C LEU A 126 -5.17 17.18 6.85
N GLY A 127 -5.76 18.09 7.65
CA GLY A 127 -5.71 19.54 7.44
C GLY A 127 -6.48 20.02 6.21
N LEU A 128 -7.57 19.33 5.85
CA LEU A 128 -8.36 19.62 4.65
C LEU A 128 -9.76 20.20 4.93
N THR A 129 -10.11 20.50 6.18
CA THR A 129 -11.46 20.96 6.59
C THR A 129 -11.92 22.17 5.76
N GLN A 130 -11.06 23.15 5.54
CA GLN A 130 -11.40 24.36 4.77
C GLN A 130 -11.58 24.11 3.26
N PHE A 131 -11.21 22.91 2.76
CA PHE A 131 -11.27 22.55 1.34
C PHE A 131 -12.38 21.54 1.03
N GLU A 132 -13.25 21.20 1.95
CA GLU A 132 -14.27 20.15 1.81
C GLU A 132 -15.18 20.32 0.59
N ASN A 133 -15.47 21.58 0.22
CA ASN A 133 -16.29 21.92 -0.94
C ASN A 133 -15.49 22.16 -2.22
N ALA A 134 -14.16 22.09 -2.16
CA ALA A 134 -13.31 22.26 -3.34
C ALA A 134 -13.34 21.01 -4.23
N TYR A 135 -13.09 21.22 -5.51
CA TYR A 135 -12.91 20.14 -6.48
C TYR A 135 -11.43 19.77 -6.66
N PRO A 136 -11.09 18.55 -7.10
CA PRO A 136 -9.71 18.10 -7.25
C PRO A 136 -8.80 19.04 -8.05
N HIS A 137 -9.31 19.68 -9.11
CA HIS A 137 -8.56 20.63 -9.93
C HIS A 137 -8.17 21.93 -9.20
N GLN A 138 -8.75 22.21 -8.05
CA GLN A 138 -8.46 23.39 -7.21
C GLN A 138 -7.41 23.11 -6.14
N LEU A 139 -6.92 21.85 -6.06
CA LEU A 139 -6.01 21.38 -5.02
C LEU A 139 -4.59 21.20 -5.54
N SER A 140 -3.59 21.37 -4.67
CA SER A 140 -2.22 20.94 -4.95
C SER A 140 -2.10 19.41 -5.02
N GLY A 141 -1.01 18.89 -5.57
CA GLY A 141 -0.76 17.44 -5.64
C GLY A 141 -0.80 16.76 -4.26
N GLY A 142 -0.12 17.36 -3.27
CA GLY A 142 -0.13 16.85 -1.90
C GLY A 142 -1.52 16.89 -1.25
N MET A 143 -2.32 17.94 -1.51
CA MET A 143 -3.70 17.99 -1.03
C MET A 143 -4.57 16.91 -1.65
N ARG A 144 -4.46 16.66 -2.95
CA ARG A 144 -5.18 15.56 -3.61
C ARG A 144 -4.80 14.21 -3.02
N GLN A 145 -3.51 13.98 -2.76
CA GLN A 145 -3.06 12.72 -2.13
C GLN A 145 -3.62 12.58 -0.71
N ARG A 146 -3.68 13.66 0.08
CA ARG A 146 -4.33 13.67 1.40
C ARG A 146 -5.82 13.31 1.30
N VAL A 147 -6.55 13.77 0.28
CA VAL A 147 -7.94 13.35 0.04
C VAL A 147 -8.03 11.85 -0.26
N GLY A 148 -7.10 11.31 -1.06
CA GLY A 148 -6.99 9.88 -1.32
C GLY A 148 -6.78 9.05 -0.04
N ILE A 149 -5.92 9.54 0.85
CA ILE A 149 -5.69 8.94 2.18
C ILE A 149 -6.97 9.04 3.03
N ALA A 150 -7.62 10.21 3.12
CA ALA A 150 -8.87 10.39 3.85
C ALA A 150 -9.94 9.39 3.38
N ARG A 151 -10.10 9.24 2.05
CA ARG A 151 -11.02 8.27 1.44
C ARG A 151 -10.72 6.84 1.87
N ALA A 152 -9.43 6.47 1.88
CA ALA A 152 -9.00 5.13 2.27
C ALA A 152 -9.26 4.84 3.75
N PHE A 153 -9.01 5.79 4.64
CA PHE A 153 -9.22 5.64 6.08
C PHE A 153 -10.69 5.75 6.49
N SER A 154 -11.51 6.51 5.75
CA SER A 154 -12.93 6.73 6.07
C SER A 154 -13.74 5.44 6.16
N ILE A 155 -13.45 4.44 5.35
CA ILE A 155 -14.11 3.13 5.41
C ILE A 155 -13.67 2.29 6.63
N ASN A 156 -12.65 2.71 7.36
CA ASN A 156 -12.08 2.00 8.50
C ASN A 156 -11.66 0.55 8.15
N PRO A 157 -10.74 0.36 7.18
CA PRO A 157 -10.36 -0.98 6.71
C PRO A 157 -9.59 -1.76 7.76
N ASP A 158 -9.59 -3.09 7.67
CA ASP A 158 -8.73 -3.99 8.46
C ASP A 158 -7.31 -4.07 7.87
N LEU A 159 -7.19 -3.91 6.53
CA LEU A 159 -5.96 -3.93 5.78
C LEU A 159 -5.86 -2.70 4.87
N LEU A 160 -4.76 -1.96 5.00
CA LEU A 160 -4.44 -0.82 4.15
C LEU A 160 -3.28 -1.19 3.22
N LEU A 161 -3.51 -1.06 1.93
CA LEU A 161 -2.50 -1.24 0.90
C LEU A 161 -2.10 0.12 0.34
N CYS A 162 -0.81 0.37 0.15
CA CYS A 162 -0.29 1.60 -0.42
C CYS A 162 0.60 1.25 -1.60
N ASP A 163 0.26 1.75 -2.78
CA ASP A 163 0.97 1.49 -4.03
C ASP A 163 1.68 2.76 -4.48
N GLU A 164 2.98 2.88 -4.19
CA GLU A 164 3.84 4.02 -4.53
C GLU A 164 3.22 5.39 -4.15
N ALA A 165 2.53 5.44 -3.00
CA ALA A 165 1.59 6.50 -2.65
C ALA A 165 2.17 7.93 -2.58
N PHE A 166 3.50 8.09 -2.53
CA PHE A 166 4.16 9.38 -2.38
C PHE A 166 5.09 9.75 -3.56
N GLY A 167 5.25 8.86 -4.54
CA GLY A 167 6.26 8.97 -5.60
C GLY A 167 6.05 10.10 -6.64
N HIS A 168 4.91 10.79 -6.63
CA HIS A 168 4.61 11.90 -7.55
C HIS A 168 4.71 13.28 -6.92
N LEU A 169 5.09 13.34 -5.65
CA LEU A 169 5.18 14.58 -4.89
C LEU A 169 6.63 15.09 -4.88
N ASP A 170 6.80 16.41 -4.72
CA ASP A 170 8.11 16.94 -4.37
C ASP A 170 8.56 16.42 -3.00
N GLU A 171 9.88 16.33 -2.80
CA GLU A 171 10.45 15.66 -1.63
C GLU A 171 10.00 16.27 -0.28
N VAL A 172 9.81 17.59 -0.22
CA VAL A 172 9.36 18.26 1.03
C VAL A 172 7.93 17.85 1.37
N THR A 173 7.04 17.89 0.38
CA THR A 173 5.64 17.48 0.53
C THR A 173 5.53 15.99 0.82
N ALA A 174 6.30 15.14 0.11
CA ALA A 174 6.32 13.70 0.32
C ALA A 174 6.77 13.34 1.75
N ARG A 175 7.84 13.96 2.24
CA ARG A 175 8.37 13.74 3.60
C ARG A 175 7.34 14.06 4.68
N GLN A 176 6.68 15.23 4.55
CA GLN A 176 5.63 15.61 5.50
C GLN A 176 4.46 14.62 5.46
N LEU A 177 4.05 14.22 4.26
CA LEU A 177 2.92 13.31 4.10
C LEU A 177 3.24 11.89 4.60
N ARG A 178 4.49 11.40 4.42
CA ARG A 178 4.96 10.15 5.02
C ARG A 178 4.89 10.18 6.55
N ALA A 179 5.33 11.29 7.16
CA ALA A 179 5.26 11.46 8.61
C ALA A 179 3.80 11.47 9.11
N ASP A 180 2.92 12.22 8.46
CA ASP A 180 1.49 12.24 8.78
C ASP A 180 0.87 10.84 8.64
N PHE A 181 1.18 10.13 7.56
CA PHE A 181 0.70 8.78 7.29
C PHE A 181 1.16 7.78 8.37
N LEU A 182 2.45 7.81 8.76
CA LEU A 182 2.97 6.97 9.84
C LEU A 182 2.25 7.20 11.16
N ASN A 183 1.93 8.45 11.48
CA ASN A 183 1.18 8.77 12.69
C ASN A 183 -0.23 8.18 12.63
N LEU A 184 -0.91 8.29 11.47
CA LEU A 184 -2.23 7.68 11.29
C LEU A 184 -2.21 6.16 11.42
N ILE A 185 -1.21 5.48 10.85
CA ILE A 185 -1.05 4.02 11.00
C ILE A 185 -0.84 3.63 12.47
N ARG A 186 0.03 4.34 13.19
CA ARG A 186 0.28 4.10 14.62
C ARG A 186 -0.95 4.32 15.49
N GLU A 187 -1.68 5.43 15.25
CA GLU A 187 -2.90 5.74 15.99
C GLU A 187 -4.02 4.71 15.77
N THR A 188 -4.08 4.12 14.58
CA THR A 188 -5.16 3.22 14.19
C THR A 188 -4.79 1.74 14.25
N GLU A 189 -3.53 1.42 14.53
CA GLU A 189 -2.98 0.05 14.58
C GLU A 189 -3.36 -0.81 13.37
N LYS A 190 -3.45 -0.18 12.17
CA LYS A 190 -3.84 -0.86 10.94
C LYS A 190 -2.74 -1.77 10.44
N THR A 191 -3.11 -2.99 10.04
CA THR A 191 -2.22 -3.81 9.21
C THR A 191 -2.04 -3.12 7.87
N SER A 192 -0.79 -2.95 7.45
CA SER A 192 -0.52 -2.17 6.24
C SER A 192 0.63 -2.77 5.41
N ILE A 193 0.46 -2.79 4.09
CA ILE A 193 1.53 -3.09 3.14
C ILE A 193 1.79 -1.83 2.32
N PHE A 194 3.03 -1.38 2.35
CA PHE A 194 3.51 -0.24 1.59
C PHE A 194 4.43 -0.70 0.46
N ILE A 195 3.99 -0.56 -0.77
CA ILE A 195 4.74 -0.93 -1.96
C ILE A 195 5.45 0.31 -2.51
N THR A 196 6.76 0.19 -2.73
CA THR A 196 7.57 1.26 -3.30
C THR A 196 8.74 0.70 -4.12
N HIS A 197 9.33 1.52 -4.96
CA HIS A 197 10.62 1.24 -5.60
C HIS A 197 11.77 2.02 -4.92
N ASP A 198 11.44 2.89 -3.96
CA ASP A 198 12.41 3.68 -3.20
C ASP A 198 12.78 2.97 -1.90
N ILE A 199 14.07 2.64 -1.75
CA ILE A 199 14.60 1.92 -0.58
C ILE A 199 14.59 2.82 0.66
N ASP A 200 14.88 4.12 0.52
CA ASP A 200 14.85 5.05 1.65
C ASP A 200 13.44 5.16 2.23
N GLU A 201 12.44 5.23 1.35
CA GLU A 201 11.03 5.24 1.73
C GLU A 201 10.63 3.95 2.44
N ALA A 202 11.06 2.79 1.92
CA ALA A 202 10.79 1.50 2.55
C ALA A 202 11.42 1.39 3.96
N LEU A 203 12.65 1.87 4.15
CA LEU A 203 13.34 1.88 5.43
C LEU A 203 12.77 2.91 6.42
N GLU A 204 12.24 4.03 5.92
CA GLU A 204 11.58 5.05 6.74
C GLU A 204 10.25 4.53 7.29
N LEU A 205 9.41 3.96 6.41
CA LEU A 205 8.04 3.58 6.73
C LEU A 205 7.95 2.21 7.39
N GLY A 206 8.54 1.17 6.78
CA GLY A 206 8.37 -0.21 7.21
C GLY A 206 8.94 -0.51 8.61
N ALA A 207 8.21 -1.27 9.40
CA ALA A 207 8.78 -1.96 10.56
C ALA A 207 9.59 -3.19 10.10
N ARG A 208 9.25 -3.70 8.92
CA ARG A 208 9.92 -4.79 8.22
C ARG A 208 9.90 -4.51 6.72
N VAL A 209 10.95 -4.91 6.03
CA VAL A 209 11.10 -4.74 4.57
C VAL A 209 11.21 -6.10 3.90
N LEU A 210 10.35 -6.33 2.90
CA LEU A 210 10.41 -7.45 1.97
C LEU A 210 11.06 -6.97 0.68
N VAL A 211 12.21 -7.52 0.32
CA VAL A 211 12.92 -7.21 -0.92
C VAL A 211 12.56 -8.23 -1.97
N LEU A 212 12.01 -7.79 -3.10
CA LEU A 212 11.58 -8.65 -4.19
C LEU A 212 12.53 -8.60 -5.38
N GLY A 213 12.86 -9.78 -5.90
CA GLY A 213 13.56 -9.99 -7.17
C GLY A 213 12.61 -9.97 -8.39
N LYS A 214 13.17 -10.23 -9.57
CA LYS A 214 12.41 -10.32 -10.84
C LYS A 214 12.61 -11.69 -11.51
N PRO A 215 11.52 -12.49 -11.73
CA PRO A 215 10.13 -12.28 -11.29
C PRO A 215 10.00 -12.17 -9.77
N ALA A 216 8.85 -11.65 -9.27
CA ALA A 216 8.66 -11.42 -7.84
C ALA A 216 8.89 -12.71 -7.03
N ARG A 217 9.99 -12.75 -6.32
CA ARG A 217 10.37 -13.76 -5.33
C ARG A 217 11.04 -13.06 -4.16
N LEU A 218 10.97 -13.64 -3.00
CA LEU A 218 11.56 -13.04 -1.82
C LEU A 218 13.09 -13.20 -1.85
N LEU A 219 13.82 -12.08 -1.92
CA LEU A 219 15.28 -12.02 -1.81
C LEU A 219 15.73 -11.81 -0.37
N MET A 220 15.02 -10.93 0.36
CA MET A 220 15.32 -10.61 1.75
C MET A 220 14.03 -10.29 2.50
N ASN A 221 13.99 -10.68 3.76
CA ASN A 221 12.96 -10.31 4.72
C ASN A 221 13.67 -9.82 5.99
N VAL A 222 13.66 -8.51 6.24
CA VAL A 222 14.47 -7.90 7.27
C VAL A 222 13.64 -6.95 8.14
N ALA A 223 13.76 -7.10 9.46
CA ALA A 223 13.20 -6.14 10.41
C ALA A 223 14.00 -4.81 10.36
N VAL A 224 13.29 -3.70 10.50
CA VAL A 224 13.87 -2.35 10.57
C VAL A 224 13.48 -1.74 11.93
N PRO A 225 14.23 -2.08 12.99
CA PRO A 225 13.96 -1.57 14.32
C PRO A 225 14.22 -0.06 14.42
N ALA A 226 13.67 0.57 15.46
CA ALA A 226 13.73 2.03 15.62
C ALA A 226 15.18 2.56 15.63
N ASP A 227 16.11 1.84 16.28
CA ASP A 227 17.53 2.22 16.32
C ASP A 227 18.18 2.22 14.92
N THR A 228 17.78 1.34 14.03
CA THR A 228 18.23 1.35 12.62
C THR A 228 17.68 2.55 11.86
N LYS A 229 16.45 2.97 12.16
CA LYS A 229 15.85 4.16 11.53
C LYS A 229 16.51 5.46 11.96
N GLU A 230 16.95 5.53 13.21
CA GLU A 230 17.59 6.69 13.82
C GLU A 230 19.09 6.78 13.53
N ASP A 231 19.78 5.63 13.35
CA ASP A 231 21.20 5.55 13.06
C ASP A 231 21.46 5.58 11.55
N ALA A 232 22.02 6.69 11.08
CA ALA A 232 22.31 6.91 9.66
C ALA A 232 23.31 5.86 9.09
N ALA A 233 24.27 5.37 9.89
CA ALA A 233 25.23 4.38 9.44
C ALA A 233 24.59 3.01 9.26
N LYS A 234 23.81 2.54 10.23
CA LYS A 234 23.05 1.28 10.13
C LYS A 234 22.07 1.32 8.96
N ARG A 235 21.38 2.46 8.79
CA ARG A 235 20.44 2.65 7.68
C ARG A 235 21.14 2.59 6.32
N ALA A 236 22.32 3.25 6.20
CA ALA A 236 23.12 3.22 4.97
C ALA A 236 23.65 1.82 4.66
N GLU A 237 24.10 1.08 5.67
CA GLU A 237 24.54 -0.30 5.53
C GLU A 237 23.42 -1.21 5.00
N LEU A 238 22.26 -1.17 5.64
CA LEU A 238 21.09 -1.95 5.20
C LEU A 238 20.63 -1.55 3.79
N LYS A 239 20.60 -0.26 3.48
CA LYS A 239 20.33 0.24 2.13
C LYS A 239 21.28 -0.36 1.10
N ASN A 240 22.58 -0.37 1.37
CA ASN A 240 23.60 -0.92 0.46
C ASN A 240 23.41 -2.43 0.26
N GLN A 241 23.09 -3.19 1.31
CA GLN A 241 22.78 -4.62 1.21
C GLN A 241 21.57 -4.87 0.30
N ILE A 242 20.51 -4.08 0.45
CA ILE A 242 19.30 -4.19 -0.40
C ILE A 242 19.64 -3.85 -1.87
N ILE A 243 20.43 -2.78 -2.11
CA ILE A 243 20.86 -2.41 -3.47
C ILE A 243 21.63 -3.55 -4.12
N GLN A 244 22.63 -4.12 -3.45
CA GLN A 244 23.43 -5.22 -3.97
C GLN A 244 22.58 -6.44 -4.35
N LEU A 245 21.61 -6.81 -3.48
CA LEU A 245 20.70 -7.93 -3.76
C LEU A 245 19.85 -7.68 -5.01
N ILE A 246 19.30 -6.49 -5.13
CA ILE A 246 18.45 -6.11 -6.27
C ILE A 246 19.26 -6.03 -7.57
N GLU A 247 20.52 -5.61 -7.52
CA GLU A 247 21.41 -5.50 -8.68
C GLU A 247 21.85 -6.88 -9.17
N THR A 248 22.30 -7.74 -8.25
CA THR A 248 22.74 -9.10 -8.59
C THR A 248 21.62 -9.97 -9.15
N ASP A 249 20.39 -9.77 -8.68
CA ASP A 249 19.20 -10.46 -9.17
C ASP A 249 18.83 -10.09 -10.62
N GLY A 250 19.25 -8.94 -11.12
CA GLY A 250 18.98 -8.48 -12.48
C GLY A 250 20.06 -8.84 -13.50
N SER A 251 21.12 -9.54 -13.09
CA SER A 251 22.31 -9.85 -13.92
C SER A 251 22.34 -11.31 -14.41
N GLY A 252 21.26 -12.08 -14.18
CA GLY A 252 21.12 -13.48 -14.59
C GLY A 252 20.16 -13.68 -15.76
#